data_bf92bdde1a380c4aa9ad8375c517bf73
#
_entry.id   bf92bdde1a380c4aa9ad8375c517bf73
#
_cell.length_a   1.000
_cell.length_b   1.000
_cell.length_c   1.000
_cell.angle_alpha   90.00
_cell.angle_beta   90.00
_cell.angle_gamma   90.00
#
_symmetry.space_group_name_H-M   'P 1'
#
loop_
_entity.id
_entity.type
_entity.pdbx_description
1 polymer ?
#
loop_
_entity_poly.entity_id
_entity_poly.type
_entity_poly.pdbx_seq_one_letter_code
_entity_poly.pdbx_strand_id
1 'polypeptide(L)'
;MGASRQPSPVKSPRKSPAKKSPKKGGKGGKRRTKVVKRKRTRKQSYGRFIYRVLKQVHPDVGVSSRAMSIMNSFVNDIFERIAGEASRLAHHNKRKTISSREIQTSVRLLLPGELAKHAVSEGTKAVTKYTSSK
;
A
#
# COMPACT_ATOMS: atom_id res chain seq x y z
N MET A 1 -29.90 -32.86 45.97
CA MET A 1 -30.30 -31.78 46.88
C MET A 1 -29.49 -30.58 46.49
N GLY A 2 -29.93 -29.54 46.08
CA GLY A 2 -30.99 -28.62 46.03
C GLY A 2 -30.52 -27.45 45.23
N ALA A 3 -31.35 -27.07 44.34
CA ALA A 3 -32.09 -25.83 44.21
C ALA A 3 -31.23 -24.62 43.79
N SER A 4 -31.32 -24.32 42.49
CA SER A 4 -32.11 -23.19 41.91
C SER A 4 -32.05 -21.88 42.66
N ARG A 5 -31.55 -20.85 41.94
CA ARG A 5 -32.27 -19.57 41.89
C ARG A 5 -31.67 -18.68 40.82
N GLN A 6 -32.45 -18.48 39.77
CA GLN A 6 -32.37 -17.25 38.93
C GLN A 6 -33.00 -16.10 39.72
N PRO A 7 -32.61 -14.88 39.45
CA PRO A 7 -33.55 -13.79 39.51
C PRO A 7 -33.74 -13.11 38.16
N SER A 8 -34.99 -12.85 37.94
CA SER A 8 -35.67 -12.22 36.83
C SER A 8 -35.42 -10.72 36.71
N PRO A 9 -35.99 -10.10 35.65
CA PRO A 9 -35.54 -8.83 35.09
C PRO A 9 -36.20 -7.62 35.77
N VAL A 10 -35.46 -6.50 35.79
CA VAL A 10 -36.05 -5.23 36.25
C VAL A 10 -36.19 -4.27 35.10
N LYS A 11 -37.42 -3.97 34.83
CA LYS A 11 -38.14 -2.97 34.07
C LYS A 11 -37.45 -1.61 33.92
N SER A 12 -37.50 -1.10 32.66
CA SER A 12 -37.61 0.33 32.37
C SER A 12 -38.81 0.98 33.07
N PRO A 13 -38.78 2.25 33.44
CA PRO A 13 -39.52 3.18 32.61
C PRO A 13 -39.13 4.67 32.66
N ARG A 14 -39.73 5.37 31.71
CA ARG A 14 -40.36 6.70 31.65
C ARG A 14 -39.59 7.81 30.94
N LYS A 15 -40.09 8.06 29.82
CA LYS A 15 -40.77 9.20 29.15
C LYS A 15 -40.74 10.55 29.91
N SER A 16 -40.13 11.53 29.20
CA SER A 16 -40.55 12.87 28.79
C SER A 16 -40.85 13.92 29.87
N PRO A 17 -40.79 15.25 29.57
CA PRO A 17 -41.47 15.86 28.45
C PRO A 17 -40.73 16.98 27.69
N ALA A 18 -41.23 17.28 26.53
CA ALA A 18 -40.92 18.40 25.66
C ALA A 18 -41.10 19.78 26.31
N LYS A 19 -40.24 20.73 26.00
CA LYS A 19 -40.55 22.16 26.09
C LYS A 19 -40.15 22.88 24.80
N LYS A 20 -41.13 23.59 24.30
CA LYS A 20 -41.19 24.36 23.07
C LYS A 20 -40.20 25.52 23.04
N SER A 21 -39.88 25.84 21.81
CA SER A 21 -39.12 26.97 21.26
C SER A 21 -39.36 28.36 21.85
N PRO A 22 -38.49 29.33 21.49
CA PRO A 22 -38.94 30.30 20.50
C PRO A 22 -37.95 30.59 19.36
N LYS A 23 -38.52 30.87 18.22
CA LYS A 23 -37.92 31.44 17.02
C LYS A 23 -37.33 32.82 17.31
N LYS A 24 -36.10 33.05 16.84
CA LYS A 24 -35.67 34.37 16.39
C LYS A 24 -34.72 34.23 15.21
N GLY A 25 -35.10 34.86 14.12
CA GLY A 25 -34.35 34.88 12.88
C GLY A 25 -33.03 35.65 13.02
N GLY A 26 -32.04 35.15 12.38
CA GLY A 26 -30.77 35.80 12.16
C GLY A 26 -30.27 35.42 10.79
N LYS A 27 -30.26 36.34 9.85
CA LYS A 27 -29.59 36.24 8.57
C LYS A 27 -28.09 36.00 8.85
N GLY A 28 -27.65 34.77 8.68
CA GLY A 28 -26.23 34.40 8.78
C GLY A 28 -25.76 33.86 7.44
N GLY A 29 -24.88 34.60 6.79
CA GLY A 29 -24.32 34.28 5.49
C GLY A 29 -23.74 32.85 5.45
N LYS A 30 -24.09 32.13 4.40
CA LYS A 30 -23.49 30.84 4.05
C LYS A 30 -21.98 31.02 3.80
N ARG A 31 -21.16 30.86 4.83
CA ARG A 31 -19.75 30.61 4.64
C ARG A 31 -19.61 29.24 3.96
N ARG A 32 -19.47 29.27 2.65
CA ARG A 32 -19.01 28.11 1.87
C ARG A 32 -17.63 27.74 2.40
N THR A 33 -17.55 26.79 3.28
CA THR A 33 -16.29 26.13 3.59
C THR A 33 -15.81 25.47 2.31
N LYS A 34 -14.76 26.03 1.70
CA LYS A 34 -14.05 25.40 0.61
C LYS A 34 -13.51 24.06 1.17
N VAL A 35 -14.19 22.98 0.82
CA VAL A 35 -13.64 21.64 1.05
C VAL A 35 -12.36 21.55 0.21
N VAL A 36 -11.23 21.72 0.88
CA VAL A 36 -9.93 21.50 0.28
C VAL A 36 -9.90 20.02 -0.08
N LYS A 37 -10.10 19.71 -1.36
CA LYS A 37 -9.87 18.37 -1.90
C LYS A 37 -8.42 18.04 -1.61
N ARG A 38 -8.18 17.27 -0.54
CA ARG A 38 -6.87 16.66 -0.29
C ARG A 38 -6.52 15.90 -1.57
N LYS A 39 -5.49 16.35 -2.27
CA LYS A 39 -4.90 15.60 -3.38
C LYS A 39 -4.62 14.21 -2.83
N ARG A 40 -5.39 13.22 -3.27
CA ARG A 40 -5.04 11.81 -3.04
C ARG A 40 -3.68 11.63 -3.67
N THR A 41 -2.64 11.51 -2.87
CA THR A 41 -1.34 11.03 -3.32
C THR A 41 -1.61 9.73 -4.06
N ARG A 42 -1.33 9.71 -5.36
CA ARG A 42 -1.43 8.49 -6.16
C ARG A 42 -0.46 7.49 -5.54
N LYS A 43 -0.97 6.54 -4.79
CA LYS A 43 -0.20 5.37 -4.41
C LYS A 43 0.22 4.69 -5.70
N GLN A 44 1.52 4.61 -5.95
CA GLN A 44 2.04 3.88 -7.09
C GLN A 44 1.57 2.43 -6.97
N SER A 45 0.84 1.96 -7.97
CA SER A 45 0.34 0.59 -8.04
C SER A 45 1.07 -0.15 -9.15
N TYR A 46 1.68 -1.28 -8.80
CA TYR A 46 2.34 -2.18 -9.74
C TYR A 46 1.37 -3.21 -10.33
N GLY A 47 0.09 -3.16 -9.99
CA GLY A 47 -0.91 -4.16 -10.36
C GLY A 47 -0.98 -4.42 -11.87
N ARG A 48 -0.92 -3.39 -12.70
CA ARG A 48 -0.91 -3.52 -14.16
C ARG A 48 0.30 -4.31 -14.66
N PHE A 49 1.47 -4.07 -14.11
CA PHE A 49 2.71 -4.75 -14.50
C PHE A 49 2.73 -6.18 -14.01
N ILE A 50 2.29 -6.44 -12.77
CA ILE A 50 2.14 -7.78 -12.21
C ILE A 50 1.17 -8.60 -13.05
N TYR A 51 0.03 -8.03 -13.43
CA TYR A 51 -0.94 -8.69 -14.28
C TYR A 51 -0.37 -9.03 -15.66
N ARG A 52 0.39 -8.12 -16.25
CA ARG A 52 1.04 -8.35 -17.55
C ARG A 52 2.03 -9.51 -17.49
N VAL A 53 2.87 -9.56 -16.46
CA VAL A 53 3.82 -10.66 -16.24
C VAL A 53 3.07 -11.98 -16.05
N LEU A 54 2.02 -12.00 -15.24
CA LEU A 54 1.19 -13.18 -15.02
C LEU A 54 0.63 -13.72 -16.34
N LYS A 55 0.12 -12.83 -17.20
CA LYS A 55 -0.44 -13.21 -18.50
C LYS A 55 0.61 -13.70 -19.51
N GLN A 56 1.85 -13.28 -19.38
CA GLN A 56 2.96 -13.82 -20.18
C GLN A 56 3.36 -15.22 -19.75
N VAL A 57 3.33 -15.52 -18.46
CA VAL A 57 3.75 -16.81 -17.91
C VAL A 57 2.59 -17.83 -17.90
N HIS A 58 1.41 -17.39 -17.50
CA HIS A 58 0.19 -18.20 -17.41
C HIS A 58 -1.00 -17.45 -17.98
N PRO A 59 -1.23 -17.50 -19.31
CA PRO A 59 -2.25 -16.69 -19.98
C PRO A 59 -3.68 -16.95 -19.50
N ASP A 60 -3.96 -18.14 -19.02
CA ASP A 60 -5.26 -18.64 -18.60
C ASP A 60 -5.55 -18.47 -17.09
N VAL A 61 -4.59 -17.98 -16.34
CA VAL A 61 -4.72 -17.75 -14.90
C VAL A 61 -5.06 -16.28 -14.60
N GLY A 62 -6.08 -16.08 -13.79
CA GLY A 62 -6.45 -14.77 -13.26
C GLY A 62 -5.87 -14.53 -11.86
N VAL A 63 -6.02 -13.29 -11.37
CA VAL A 63 -5.62 -12.91 -10.01
C VAL A 63 -6.73 -12.09 -9.36
N SER A 64 -7.07 -12.43 -8.11
CA SER A 64 -8.08 -11.69 -7.36
C SER A 64 -7.55 -10.32 -6.92
N SER A 65 -8.47 -9.38 -6.64
CA SER A 65 -8.10 -8.04 -6.13
C SER A 65 -7.30 -8.10 -4.83
N ARG A 66 -7.65 -9.04 -3.94
CA ARG A 66 -6.93 -9.25 -2.68
C ARG A 66 -5.51 -9.77 -2.92
N ALA A 67 -5.36 -10.76 -3.79
CA ALA A 67 -4.06 -11.29 -4.18
C ALA A 67 -3.20 -10.22 -4.85
N MET A 68 -3.79 -9.39 -5.71
CA MET A 68 -3.11 -8.27 -6.35
C MET A 68 -2.63 -7.23 -5.32
N SER A 69 -3.43 -6.94 -4.30
CA SER A 69 -3.02 -6.04 -3.22
C SER A 69 -1.81 -6.58 -2.43
N ILE A 70 -1.82 -7.87 -2.14
CA ILE A 70 -0.70 -8.57 -1.47
C ILE A 70 0.55 -8.52 -2.34
N MET A 71 0.43 -8.82 -3.62
CA MET A 71 1.55 -8.76 -4.57
C MET A 71 2.13 -7.35 -4.71
N ASN A 72 1.27 -6.33 -4.72
CA ASN A 72 1.70 -4.94 -4.75
C ASN A 72 2.49 -4.55 -3.49
N SER A 73 2.04 -4.97 -2.32
CA SER A 73 2.76 -4.79 -1.05
C SER A 73 4.11 -5.50 -1.05
N PHE A 74 4.15 -6.71 -1.57
CA PHE A 74 5.38 -7.48 -1.72
C PHE A 74 6.40 -6.77 -2.62
N VAL A 75 5.97 -6.25 -3.76
CA VAL A 75 6.85 -5.48 -4.67
C VAL A 75 7.40 -4.23 -3.99
N ASN A 76 6.57 -3.51 -3.24
CA ASN A 76 7.02 -2.35 -2.47
C ASN A 76 8.05 -2.72 -1.40
N ASP A 77 7.83 -3.80 -0.66
CA ASP A 77 8.76 -4.30 0.36
C ASP A 77 10.12 -4.66 -0.23
N ILE A 78 10.14 -5.41 -1.32
CA ILE A 78 11.39 -5.79 -2.00
C ILE A 78 12.11 -4.55 -2.52
N PHE A 79 11.39 -3.60 -3.11
CA PHE A 79 11.95 -2.35 -3.57
C PHE A 79 12.63 -1.57 -2.44
N GLU A 80 11.96 -1.42 -1.30
CA GLU A 80 12.52 -0.72 -0.13
C GLU A 80 13.77 -1.40 0.42
N ARG A 81 13.77 -2.72 0.49
CA ARG A 81 14.94 -3.49 0.94
C ARG A 81 16.13 -3.32 -0.01
N ILE A 82 15.91 -3.43 -1.31
CA ILE A 82 16.95 -3.25 -2.32
C ILE A 82 17.48 -1.82 -2.29
N ALA A 83 16.60 -0.83 -2.24
CA ALA A 83 17.00 0.58 -2.18
C ALA A 83 17.78 0.92 -0.90
N GLY A 84 17.36 0.38 0.24
CA GLY A 84 18.05 0.55 1.51
C GLY A 84 19.44 -0.06 1.49
N GLU A 85 19.60 -1.28 0.98
CA GLU A 85 20.91 -1.94 0.86
C GLU A 85 21.81 -1.25 -0.15
N ALA A 86 21.29 -0.85 -1.30
CA ALA A 86 22.04 -0.10 -2.30
C ALA A 86 22.53 1.25 -1.76
N SER A 87 21.71 1.95 -0.99
CA SER A 87 22.10 3.18 -0.30
C SER A 87 23.24 2.94 0.69
N ARG A 88 23.17 1.86 1.45
CA ARG A 88 24.19 1.45 2.41
C ARG A 88 25.51 1.14 1.72
N LEU A 89 25.48 0.42 0.60
CA LEU A 89 26.66 0.12 -0.23
C LEU A 89 27.27 1.39 -0.83
N ALA A 90 26.45 2.29 -1.33
CA ALA A 90 26.91 3.57 -1.86
C ALA A 90 27.62 4.40 -0.78
N HIS A 91 27.05 4.46 0.42
CA HIS A 91 27.66 5.13 1.58
C HIS A 91 28.99 4.52 1.98
N HIS A 92 29.05 3.18 2.03
CA HIS A 92 30.28 2.46 2.36
C HIS A 92 31.38 2.73 1.35
N ASN A 93 31.04 2.84 0.08
CA ASN A 93 31.96 3.16 -1.01
C ASN A 93 32.18 4.67 -1.21
N LYS A 94 31.74 5.51 -0.26
CA LYS A 94 31.84 6.98 -0.30
C LYS A 94 31.24 7.60 -1.58
N ARG A 95 30.24 6.97 -2.16
CA ARG A 95 29.51 7.45 -3.33
C ARG A 95 28.24 8.19 -2.92
N LYS A 96 27.94 9.26 -3.63
CA LYS A 96 26.71 10.05 -3.41
C LYS A 96 25.55 9.62 -4.31
N THR A 97 25.81 8.70 -5.25
CA THR A 97 24.81 8.26 -6.25
C THR A 97 24.78 6.75 -6.29
N ILE A 98 23.58 6.19 -6.30
CA ILE A 98 23.33 4.78 -6.51
C ILE A 98 23.37 4.49 -8.00
N SER A 99 24.24 3.61 -8.43
CA SER A 99 24.33 3.11 -9.81
C SER A 99 23.74 1.70 -9.93
N SER A 100 23.67 1.20 -11.16
CA SER A 100 23.23 -0.18 -11.41
C SER A 100 24.08 -1.23 -10.66
N ARG A 101 25.33 -0.92 -10.40
CA ARG A 101 26.27 -1.81 -9.68
C ARG A 101 25.82 -2.02 -8.24
N GLU A 102 25.44 -0.97 -7.52
CA GLU A 102 24.92 -1.07 -6.14
C GLU A 102 23.62 -1.86 -6.11
N ILE A 103 22.74 -1.63 -7.09
CA ILE A 103 21.47 -2.37 -7.22
C ILE A 103 21.75 -3.87 -7.47
N GLN A 104 22.63 -4.22 -8.39
CA GLN A 104 22.99 -5.62 -8.66
C GLN A 104 23.56 -6.32 -7.42
N THR A 105 24.46 -5.66 -6.70
CA THR A 105 25.04 -6.20 -5.48
C THR A 105 23.97 -6.41 -4.40
N SER A 106 23.07 -5.44 -4.21
CA SER A 106 21.97 -5.54 -3.27
C SER A 106 21.03 -6.70 -3.59
N VAL A 107 20.70 -6.89 -4.86
CA VAL A 107 19.86 -8.01 -5.33
C VAL A 107 20.53 -9.35 -5.00
N ARG A 108 21.82 -9.48 -5.23
CA ARG A 108 22.58 -10.71 -4.89
C ARG A 108 22.64 -10.98 -3.40
N LEU A 109 22.70 -9.93 -2.56
CA LEU A 109 22.70 -10.06 -1.12
C LEU A 109 21.34 -10.44 -0.53
N LEU A 110 20.26 -9.93 -1.10
CA LEU A 110 18.91 -10.04 -0.53
C LEU A 110 18.10 -11.21 -1.09
N LEU A 111 18.34 -11.62 -2.33
CA LEU A 111 17.58 -12.69 -2.97
C LEU A 111 18.36 -14.01 -2.93
N PRO A 112 17.65 -15.16 -2.85
CA PRO A 112 18.25 -16.48 -3.04
C PRO A 112 18.97 -16.57 -4.39
N GLY A 113 20.07 -17.35 -4.45
CA GLY A 113 20.99 -17.40 -5.59
C GLY A 113 20.33 -17.54 -6.97
N GLU A 114 19.38 -18.44 -7.13
CA GLU A 114 18.66 -18.62 -8.40
C GLU A 114 17.80 -17.42 -8.76
N LEU A 115 17.03 -16.89 -7.81
CA LEU A 115 16.24 -15.68 -8.04
C LEU A 115 17.12 -14.45 -8.30
N ALA A 116 18.26 -14.34 -7.64
CA ALA A 116 19.22 -13.27 -7.87
C ALA A 116 19.77 -13.29 -9.30
N LYS A 117 20.14 -14.45 -9.82
CA LYS A 117 20.59 -14.62 -11.21
C LYS A 117 19.54 -14.14 -12.21
N HIS A 118 18.30 -14.60 -12.06
CA HIS A 118 17.19 -14.19 -12.92
C HIS A 118 16.91 -12.69 -12.81
N ALA A 119 16.88 -12.15 -11.61
CA ALA A 119 16.61 -10.73 -11.38
C ALA A 119 17.70 -9.85 -12.01
N VAL A 120 18.97 -10.19 -11.84
CA VAL A 120 20.09 -9.45 -12.45
C VAL A 120 20.05 -9.53 -13.97
N SER A 121 19.75 -10.69 -14.54
CA SER A 121 19.60 -10.87 -15.98
C SER A 121 18.49 -10.01 -16.56
N GLU A 122 17.31 -10.04 -15.96
CA GLU A 122 16.16 -9.22 -16.38
C GLU A 122 16.41 -7.72 -16.17
N GLY A 123 17.05 -7.35 -15.07
CA GLY A 123 17.43 -5.96 -14.82
C GLY A 123 18.42 -5.43 -15.85
N THR A 124 19.42 -6.20 -16.23
CA THR A 124 20.39 -5.85 -17.28
C THR A 124 19.71 -5.66 -18.62
N LYS A 125 18.82 -6.56 -19.01
CA LYS A 125 17.98 -6.43 -20.22
C LYS A 125 17.15 -5.14 -20.21
N ALA A 126 16.53 -4.85 -19.07
CA ALA A 126 15.72 -3.65 -18.90
C ALA A 126 16.53 -2.36 -19.07
N VAL A 127 17.73 -2.30 -18.47
CA VAL A 127 18.64 -1.15 -18.61
C VAL A 127 19.09 -1.00 -20.06
N THR A 128 19.49 -2.09 -20.71
CA THR A 128 19.90 -2.08 -22.12
C THR A 128 18.76 -1.57 -23.02
N LYS A 129 17.57 -2.07 -22.82
CA LYS A 129 16.38 -1.64 -23.58
C LYS A 129 16.07 -0.16 -23.35
N TYR A 130 16.17 0.32 -22.13
CA TYR A 130 15.95 1.71 -21.81
C TYR A 130 16.98 2.65 -22.46
N THR A 131 18.26 2.28 -22.42
CA THR A 131 19.33 3.06 -23.07
C THR A 131 19.26 3.04 -24.56
N SER A 132 18.83 1.94 -25.17
CA SER A 132 18.69 1.80 -26.63
C SER A 132 17.48 2.54 -27.18
N SER A 133 16.49 2.86 -26.36
CA SER A 133 15.26 3.56 -26.77
C SER A 133 15.35 5.08 -26.68
N LYS A 134 16.50 5.61 -26.31
CA LYS A 134 16.84 7.06 -26.31
C LYS A 134 17.61 7.43 -27.59
#